data_5914a4ef134b24b8055f385755a28da0
#
_entry.id   5914a4ef134b24b8055f385755a28da0
#
_cell.length_a   1.000
_cell.length_b   1.000
_cell.length_c   1.000
_cell.angle_alpha   90.00
_cell.angle_beta   90.00
_cell.angle_gamma   90.00
#
_symmetry.space_group_name_H-M   'P 1'
#
loop_
_entity.id
_entity.type
_entity.pdbx_description
1 polymer ?
#
loop_
_entity_poly.entity_id
_entity_poly.type
_entity_poly.pdbx_seq_one_letter_code
_entity_poly.pdbx_strand_id
1 'polypeptide(L)'
;MKTYGRTTIQAPFTEEQFLSGDDNAIVNKVIDILNNSIEIHNKNSQDSKYLQDYLYGDQDIKDKKKLTRTDINNKSVENWAWAFMDWKKAFLLGKPIQYAPLNNISNNEISKLNSYVNYEGKAQKDQELFEDLFTVGRAFRYNIGSKVNDEDEAPFDIVNLDVLNTEVVYSNSIYHEQLLAYVQTNMQYIVSEVNPKTGEPEEQVRNYQEYTVYTRNKQYTINNKSGALQLVENGIKPIAINTHIVTEYYLNKRRESLLELVKDILNDLNDVENFDKDDIESFVNAIMVFTNAEVDEKGMEKIKKFGAVSIKSTDQKKASVELLQSRLKSLDTQIYYLRKLSALHSILSVPEATQNGEISNAETGKAILTGQGFTSASVRIQNEENSFKECDRKSLKVILKICRSTANSGIEKLKVSDIDIKFSRDLSDNLLTKTTALLNLKSANIPPEVRNAVINLFSDPLSVTKMQKEYEKEMREIQVELDNRGSNNNENKINETSNKLQDESQIENQEQ
;
A
#
# COMPACT_ATOMS: atom_id res chain seq x y z
N MET A 1 -0.41 -13.27 26.34
CA MET A 1 0.69 -12.78 25.51
C MET A 1 0.07 -12.46 24.15
N LYS A 2 -0.02 -11.18 23.76
CA LYS A 2 -0.47 -10.83 22.39
C LYS A 2 0.60 -11.35 21.41
N THR A 3 0.24 -12.30 20.56
CA THR A 3 1.13 -12.77 19.49
C THR A 3 1.09 -11.75 18.36
N TYR A 4 2.23 -11.17 18.02
CA TYR A 4 2.36 -10.30 16.87
C TYR A 4 2.28 -11.14 15.58
N GLY A 5 1.64 -10.58 14.55
CA GLY A 5 1.46 -11.21 13.24
C GLY A 5 0.24 -12.12 13.13
N ARG A 6 -0.05 -12.56 11.89
CA ARG A 6 -1.20 -13.45 11.57
C ARG A 6 -0.74 -14.89 11.51
N THR A 7 -1.53 -15.78 12.11
CA THR A 7 -1.23 -17.20 12.08
C THR A 7 -1.56 -17.79 10.71
N THR A 8 -0.56 -18.40 10.08
CA THR A 8 -0.75 -19.11 8.81
C THR A 8 -1.51 -20.40 9.05
N ILE A 9 -2.58 -20.64 8.31
CA ILE A 9 -3.35 -21.89 8.35
C ILE A 9 -2.63 -22.95 7.54
N GLN A 10 -2.42 -24.11 8.13
CA GLN A 10 -1.75 -25.26 7.49
C GLN A 10 -2.62 -26.51 7.58
N ALA A 11 -2.59 -27.33 6.53
CA ALA A 11 -3.27 -28.62 6.50
C ALA A 11 -2.27 -29.76 6.21
N PRO A 12 -2.53 -30.96 6.73
CA PRO A 12 -1.60 -32.10 6.67
C PRO A 12 -1.66 -32.85 5.33
N PHE A 13 -1.74 -32.10 4.22
CA PHE A 13 -1.78 -32.66 2.87
C PHE A 13 -0.70 -32.01 2.00
N THR A 14 -0.12 -32.77 1.06
CA THR A 14 0.54 -32.19 -0.11
C THR A 14 -0.53 -31.76 -1.13
N GLU A 15 -0.21 -30.92 -2.10
CA GLU A 15 -1.17 -30.51 -3.14
C GLU A 15 -1.72 -31.73 -3.91
N GLU A 16 -0.87 -32.71 -4.22
CA GLU A 16 -1.26 -33.94 -4.90
C GLU A 16 -2.22 -34.79 -4.06
N GLN A 17 -1.93 -34.96 -2.77
CA GLN A 17 -2.81 -35.69 -1.84
C GLN A 17 -4.14 -34.99 -1.64
N PHE A 18 -4.12 -33.64 -1.60
CA PHE A 18 -5.32 -32.84 -1.46
C PHE A 18 -6.24 -32.99 -2.69
N LEU A 19 -5.69 -32.91 -3.90
CA LEU A 19 -6.43 -33.02 -5.15
C LEU A 19 -6.71 -34.45 -5.60
N SER A 20 -6.26 -35.47 -4.85
CA SER A 20 -6.52 -36.88 -5.16
C SER A 20 -7.94 -37.33 -4.77
N GLY A 21 -8.54 -38.15 -5.60
CA GLY A 21 -9.90 -38.73 -5.39
C GLY A 21 -10.97 -38.08 -6.28
N ASP A 22 -12.20 -38.46 -6.05
CA ASP A 22 -13.38 -37.87 -6.69
C ASP A 22 -13.77 -36.51 -6.02
N ASP A 23 -14.73 -35.82 -6.62
CA ASP A 23 -15.20 -34.55 -6.10
C ASP A 23 -15.71 -34.59 -4.66
N ASN A 24 -16.37 -35.66 -4.28
CA ASN A 24 -16.88 -35.84 -2.93
C ASN A 24 -15.73 -36.02 -1.91
N ALA A 25 -14.69 -36.76 -2.26
CA ALA A 25 -13.51 -36.91 -1.43
C ALA A 25 -12.78 -35.55 -1.24
N ILE A 26 -12.68 -34.76 -2.29
CA ILE A 26 -12.08 -33.41 -2.21
C ILE A 26 -12.95 -32.48 -1.36
N VAL A 27 -14.27 -32.48 -1.55
CA VAL A 27 -15.21 -31.68 -0.74
C VAL A 27 -15.11 -32.03 0.75
N ASN A 28 -15.01 -33.30 1.10
CA ASN A 28 -14.84 -33.72 2.50
C ASN A 28 -13.52 -33.14 3.07
N LYS A 29 -12.40 -33.22 2.33
CA LYS A 29 -11.13 -32.63 2.76
C LYS A 29 -11.24 -31.12 2.92
N VAL A 30 -11.97 -30.43 2.03
CA VAL A 30 -12.21 -28.97 2.12
C VAL A 30 -13.02 -28.67 3.39
N ILE A 31 -14.09 -29.42 3.67
CA ILE A 31 -14.90 -29.24 4.88
C ILE A 31 -14.07 -29.46 6.15
N ASP A 32 -13.24 -30.51 6.17
CA ASP A 32 -12.33 -30.79 7.30
C ASP A 32 -11.34 -29.63 7.52
N ILE A 33 -10.75 -29.09 6.44
CA ILE A 33 -9.86 -27.94 6.51
C ILE A 33 -10.61 -26.73 7.05
N LEU A 34 -11.80 -26.41 6.53
CA LEU A 34 -12.61 -25.28 6.99
C LEU A 34 -12.92 -25.40 8.48
N ASN A 35 -13.42 -26.57 8.95
CA ASN A 35 -13.72 -26.79 10.36
C ASN A 35 -12.51 -26.56 11.27
N ASN A 36 -11.33 -27.01 10.85
CA ASN A 36 -10.09 -26.83 11.61
C ASN A 36 -9.50 -25.42 11.52
N SER A 37 -9.91 -24.62 10.52
CA SER A 37 -9.39 -23.28 10.29
C SER A 37 -10.23 -22.17 10.91
N ILE A 38 -11.48 -22.41 11.24
CA ILE A 38 -12.45 -21.39 11.72
C ILE A 38 -11.92 -20.62 12.94
N GLU A 39 -11.34 -21.28 13.92
CA GLU A 39 -10.84 -20.62 15.13
C GLU A 39 -9.66 -19.68 14.80
N ILE A 40 -8.72 -20.16 13.97
CA ILE A 40 -7.56 -19.35 13.54
C ILE A 40 -8.02 -18.18 12.68
N HIS A 41 -8.97 -18.42 11.76
CA HIS A 41 -9.56 -17.38 10.92
C HIS A 41 -10.21 -16.27 11.76
N ASN A 42 -11.08 -16.65 12.71
CA ASN A 42 -11.76 -15.70 13.57
C ASN A 42 -10.77 -14.86 14.38
N LYS A 43 -9.71 -15.47 14.90
CA LYS A 43 -8.66 -14.75 15.61
C LYS A 43 -7.91 -13.77 14.67
N ASN A 44 -7.48 -14.26 13.51
CA ASN A 44 -6.81 -13.43 12.52
C ASN A 44 -7.69 -12.25 12.08
N SER A 45 -9.00 -12.49 11.87
CA SER A 45 -9.98 -11.47 11.50
C SER A 45 -10.15 -10.40 12.60
N GLN A 46 -10.29 -10.84 13.87
CA GLN A 46 -10.40 -9.93 15.01
C GLN A 46 -9.13 -9.06 15.17
N ASP A 47 -7.95 -9.69 15.10
CA ASP A 47 -6.68 -8.97 15.19
C ASP A 47 -6.51 -7.99 14.02
N SER A 48 -6.92 -8.38 12.80
CA SER A 48 -6.88 -7.52 11.62
C SER A 48 -7.84 -6.34 11.75
N LYS A 49 -9.07 -6.59 12.19
CA LYS A 49 -10.06 -5.54 12.41
C LYS A 49 -9.59 -4.52 13.46
N TYR A 50 -9.04 -5.01 14.57
CA TYR A 50 -8.47 -4.12 15.60
C TYR A 50 -7.39 -3.19 15.04
N LEU A 51 -6.50 -3.70 14.17
CA LEU A 51 -5.44 -2.88 13.56
C LEU A 51 -5.98 -1.87 12.53
N GLN A 52 -7.01 -2.24 11.77
CA GLN A 52 -7.69 -1.31 10.87
C GLN A 52 -8.41 -0.21 11.66
N ASP A 53 -9.16 -0.57 12.69
CA ASP A 53 -9.85 0.38 13.57
C ASP A 53 -8.84 1.33 14.25
N TYR A 54 -7.68 0.78 14.69
CA TYR A 54 -6.59 1.56 15.28
C TYR A 54 -5.99 2.57 14.29
N LEU A 55 -5.76 2.16 13.03
CA LEU A 55 -5.27 3.07 11.98
C LEU A 55 -6.20 4.26 11.79
N TYR A 56 -7.50 4.02 11.78
CA TYR A 56 -8.53 5.05 11.57
C TYR A 56 -8.94 5.79 12.85
N GLY A 57 -8.16 5.64 13.94
CA GLY A 57 -8.26 6.45 15.14
C GLY A 57 -9.12 5.86 16.24
N ASP A 58 -9.53 4.60 16.15
CA ASP A 58 -10.11 3.88 17.29
C ASP A 58 -9.02 3.18 18.09
N GLN A 59 -8.24 4.01 18.82
CA GLN A 59 -7.02 3.62 19.51
C GLN A 59 -7.26 3.35 20.98
N ASP A 60 -6.36 2.58 21.61
CA ASP A 60 -6.47 2.09 23.01
C ASP A 60 -6.71 3.20 24.03
N ILE A 61 -6.26 4.44 23.78
CA ILE A 61 -6.47 5.60 24.65
C ILE A 61 -7.97 5.90 24.87
N LYS A 62 -8.86 5.59 23.94
CA LYS A 62 -10.30 5.82 24.07
C LYS A 62 -10.92 5.01 25.20
N ASP A 63 -10.33 3.87 25.52
CA ASP A 63 -10.76 2.97 26.59
C ASP A 63 -10.10 3.26 27.92
N LYS A 64 -9.22 4.29 27.99
CA LYS A 64 -8.50 4.68 29.20
C LYS A 64 -9.46 5.00 30.33
N LYS A 65 -9.22 4.38 31.49
CA LYS A 65 -9.98 4.61 32.73
C LYS A 65 -9.06 5.21 33.80
N LYS A 66 -9.48 6.30 34.39
CA LYS A 66 -8.84 6.88 35.57
C LYS A 66 -9.52 6.43 36.86
N LEU A 67 -8.73 6.16 37.90
CA LEU A 67 -9.22 5.80 39.22
C LEU A 67 -9.50 7.05 40.10
N THR A 68 -8.78 8.14 39.82
CA THR A 68 -8.88 9.41 40.55
C THR A 68 -9.19 10.54 39.58
N ARG A 69 -9.96 11.54 40.00
CA ARG A 69 -10.36 12.66 39.15
C ARG A 69 -10.95 12.19 37.83
N THR A 70 -12.00 11.38 37.92
CA THR A 70 -12.70 10.82 36.74
C THR A 70 -13.36 11.88 35.88
N ASP A 71 -13.54 13.10 36.41
CA ASP A 71 -14.01 14.30 35.75
C ASP A 71 -12.99 14.87 34.75
N ILE A 72 -11.71 14.59 34.92
CA ILE A 72 -10.61 15.02 34.05
C ILE A 72 -9.97 13.77 33.47
N ASN A 73 -10.40 13.38 32.29
CA ASN A 73 -9.91 12.18 31.59
C ASN A 73 -9.94 12.40 30.09
N ASN A 74 -8.95 13.13 29.59
CA ASN A 74 -8.81 13.38 28.17
C ASN A 74 -8.44 12.11 27.41
N LYS A 75 -9.02 11.92 26.23
CA LYS A 75 -8.87 10.73 25.37
C LYS A 75 -8.70 11.13 23.91
N SER A 76 -7.93 12.19 23.68
CA SER A 76 -7.63 12.65 22.34
C SER A 76 -6.68 11.66 21.65
N VAL A 77 -6.91 11.40 20.40
CA VAL A 77 -6.03 10.57 19.56
C VAL A 77 -5.20 11.49 18.69
N GLU A 78 -3.89 11.40 18.82
CA GLU A 78 -2.95 11.98 17.87
C GLU A 78 -2.58 10.90 16.85
N ASN A 79 -3.23 10.90 15.67
CA ASN A 79 -3.19 9.78 14.76
C ASN A 79 -1.89 9.71 13.93
N TRP A 80 -0.76 9.56 14.63
CA TRP A 80 0.53 9.27 14.01
C TRP A 80 0.54 7.95 13.25
N ALA A 81 -0.30 6.97 13.65
CA ALA A 81 -0.44 5.72 12.92
C ALA A 81 -0.79 5.95 11.46
N TRP A 82 -1.85 6.72 11.20
CA TRP A 82 -2.27 7.07 9.85
C TRP A 82 -1.19 7.86 9.10
N ALA A 83 -0.62 8.88 9.76
CA ALA A 83 0.37 9.75 9.13
C ALA A 83 1.60 8.98 8.63
N PHE A 84 2.14 8.05 9.43
CA PHE A 84 3.30 7.26 9.04
C PHE A 84 2.98 6.21 7.97
N MET A 85 1.85 5.53 8.06
CA MET A 85 1.45 4.53 7.06
C MET A 85 1.15 5.20 5.72
N ASP A 86 0.45 6.33 5.72
CA ASP A 86 0.17 7.10 4.51
C ASP A 86 1.44 7.65 3.87
N TRP A 87 2.37 8.19 4.68
CA TRP A 87 3.68 8.62 4.17
C TRP A 87 4.44 7.49 3.49
N LYS A 88 4.51 6.31 4.12
CA LYS A 88 5.20 5.14 3.54
C LYS A 88 4.54 4.70 2.23
N LYS A 89 3.22 4.64 2.21
CA LYS A 89 2.44 4.31 1.01
C LYS A 89 2.71 5.31 -0.13
N ALA A 90 2.65 6.62 0.17
CA ALA A 90 2.93 7.68 -0.79
C ALA A 90 4.38 7.64 -1.29
N PHE A 91 5.35 7.39 -0.41
CA PHE A 91 6.76 7.28 -0.80
C PHE A 91 7.05 6.07 -1.69
N LEU A 92 6.37 4.95 -1.45
CA LEU A 92 6.54 3.71 -2.22
C LEU A 92 5.81 3.75 -3.57
N LEU A 93 4.58 4.27 -3.58
CA LEU A 93 3.64 4.22 -4.70
C LEU A 93 3.36 5.60 -5.32
N GLY A 94 4.23 6.57 -5.10
CA GLY A 94 4.10 7.91 -5.70
C GLY A 94 4.03 7.87 -7.24
N LYS A 95 4.56 6.82 -7.84
CA LYS A 95 4.32 6.43 -9.23
C LYS A 95 3.79 5.00 -9.30
N PRO A 96 2.90 4.69 -10.25
CA PRO A 96 2.40 3.33 -10.46
C PRO A 96 3.52 2.33 -10.68
N ILE A 97 3.34 1.12 -10.15
CA ILE A 97 4.23 0.00 -10.41
C ILE A 97 4.15 -0.35 -11.90
N GLN A 98 5.30 -0.46 -12.55
CA GLN A 98 5.39 -0.76 -13.97
C GLN A 98 6.10 -2.09 -14.21
N TYR A 99 5.68 -2.77 -15.25
CA TYR A 99 6.36 -3.94 -15.78
C TYR A 99 7.33 -3.52 -16.87
N ALA A 100 8.56 -4.01 -16.81
CA ALA A 100 9.61 -3.72 -17.78
C ALA A 100 10.22 -5.02 -18.33
N PRO A 101 10.80 -5.00 -19.53
CA PRO A 101 11.47 -6.18 -20.08
C PRO A 101 12.76 -6.49 -19.32
N LEU A 102 12.97 -7.75 -18.97
CA LEU A 102 14.20 -8.22 -18.33
C LEU A 102 15.25 -8.68 -19.37
N ASN A 103 14.81 -9.18 -20.52
CA ASN A 103 15.62 -9.70 -21.62
C ASN A 103 15.21 -9.03 -22.94
N ASN A 104 15.87 -9.37 -24.06
CA ASN A 104 15.58 -8.85 -25.41
C ASN A 104 14.20 -9.25 -25.98
N ILE A 105 13.16 -9.09 -25.17
CA ILE A 105 11.79 -9.41 -25.53
C ILE A 105 11.12 -8.19 -26.14
N SER A 106 10.11 -8.47 -26.96
CA SER A 106 9.30 -7.46 -27.63
C SER A 106 8.73 -6.44 -26.63
N ASN A 107 9.19 -5.20 -26.71
CA ASN A 107 8.66 -4.08 -25.94
C ASN A 107 7.14 -3.91 -26.12
N ASN A 108 6.58 -4.41 -27.25
CA ASN A 108 5.15 -4.32 -27.54
C ASN A 108 4.30 -5.18 -26.60
N GLU A 109 4.73 -6.40 -26.28
CA GLU A 109 3.97 -7.30 -25.38
C GLU A 109 3.93 -6.72 -23.96
N ILE A 110 5.04 -6.15 -23.49
CA ILE A 110 5.09 -5.52 -22.18
C ILE A 110 4.30 -4.21 -22.12
N SER A 111 4.36 -3.41 -23.20
CA SER A 111 3.53 -2.20 -23.30
C SER A 111 2.04 -2.55 -23.27
N LYS A 112 1.64 -3.61 -23.95
CA LYS A 112 0.25 -4.08 -23.93
C LYS A 112 -0.17 -4.62 -22.56
N LEU A 113 0.72 -5.35 -21.86
CA LEU A 113 0.48 -5.75 -20.46
C LEU A 113 0.28 -4.54 -19.55
N ASN A 114 1.13 -3.51 -19.66
CA ASN A 114 0.97 -2.27 -18.89
C ASN A 114 -0.35 -1.55 -19.22
N SER A 115 -0.78 -1.54 -20.49
CA SER A 115 -2.08 -0.99 -20.87
C SER A 115 -3.24 -1.74 -20.20
N TYR A 116 -3.21 -3.06 -20.18
CA TYR A 116 -4.23 -3.89 -19.53
C TYR A 116 -4.29 -3.65 -18.01
N VAL A 117 -3.15 -3.61 -17.31
CA VAL A 117 -3.15 -3.37 -15.86
C VAL A 117 -3.54 -1.94 -15.52
N ASN A 118 -3.27 -0.98 -16.42
CA ASN A 118 -3.75 0.40 -16.27
C ASN A 118 -5.27 0.48 -16.46
N TYR A 119 -5.82 -0.21 -17.47
CA TYR A 119 -7.26 -0.32 -17.67
C TYR A 119 -7.97 -0.87 -16.42
N GLU A 120 -7.38 -1.90 -15.81
CA GLU A 120 -7.87 -2.49 -14.56
C GLU A 120 -7.70 -1.60 -13.31
N GLY A 121 -7.11 -0.44 -13.44
CA GLY A 121 -6.88 0.47 -12.31
C GLY A 121 -5.94 -0.12 -11.25
N LYS A 122 -4.96 -0.95 -11.66
CA LYS A 122 -4.04 -1.63 -10.74
C LYS A 122 -3.33 -0.66 -9.80
N ALA A 123 -3.03 0.57 -10.24
CA ALA A 123 -2.36 1.57 -9.43
C ALA A 123 -3.13 1.89 -8.13
N GLN A 124 -4.46 2.08 -8.22
CA GLN A 124 -5.31 2.30 -7.06
C GLN A 124 -5.43 1.04 -6.21
N LYS A 125 -5.62 -0.11 -6.86
CA LYS A 125 -5.69 -1.41 -6.18
C LYS A 125 -4.39 -1.77 -5.45
N ASP A 126 -3.23 -1.34 -5.96
CA ASP A 126 -1.94 -1.50 -5.29
C ASP A 126 -1.85 -0.61 -4.03
N GLN A 127 -2.37 0.62 -4.06
CA GLN A 127 -2.40 1.48 -2.87
C GLN A 127 -3.24 0.88 -1.75
N GLU A 128 -4.42 0.34 -2.06
CA GLU A 128 -5.29 -0.36 -1.10
C GLU A 128 -4.59 -1.61 -0.54
N LEU A 129 -3.96 -2.38 -1.40
CA LEU A 129 -3.23 -3.60 -1.00
C LEU A 129 -2.05 -3.28 -0.08
N PHE A 130 -1.30 -2.20 -0.33
CA PHE A 130 -0.22 -1.78 0.55
C PHE A 130 -0.73 -1.20 1.87
N GLU A 131 -1.91 -0.58 1.89
CA GLU A 131 -2.53 -0.15 3.13
C GLU A 131 -2.80 -1.36 4.05
N ASP A 132 -3.39 -2.44 3.52
CA ASP A 132 -3.57 -3.68 4.27
C ASP A 132 -2.23 -4.31 4.69
N LEU A 133 -1.23 -4.34 3.81
CA LEU A 133 0.10 -4.87 4.13
C LEU A 133 0.77 -4.12 5.28
N PHE A 134 0.70 -2.79 5.31
CA PHE A 134 1.33 -1.99 6.36
C PHE A 134 0.54 -2.03 7.66
N THR A 135 -0.79 -2.13 7.58
CA THR A 135 -1.69 -2.10 8.72
C THR A 135 -1.90 -3.48 9.34
N VAL A 136 -2.15 -4.50 8.51
CA VAL A 136 -2.52 -5.85 8.95
C VAL A 136 -1.37 -6.86 8.78
N GLY A 137 -0.43 -6.59 7.86
CA GLY A 137 0.72 -7.46 7.57
C GLY A 137 0.48 -8.47 6.45
N ARG A 138 -0.74 -8.53 5.91
CA ARG A 138 -1.13 -9.39 4.78
C ARG A 138 -2.25 -8.74 3.97
N ALA A 139 -2.36 -9.14 2.72
CA ALA A 139 -3.43 -8.73 1.81
C ALA A 139 -3.69 -9.82 0.77
N PHE A 140 -4.83 -9.78 0.11
CA PHE A 140 -5.22 -10.82 -0.83
C PHE A 140 -5.67 -10.21 -2.15
N ARG A 141 -5.21 -10.81 -3.25
CA ARG A 141 -5.60 -10.42 -4.60
C ARG A 141 -6.17 -11.61 -5.36
N TYR A 142 -7.30 -11.37 -5.99
CA TYR A 142 -8.01 -12.32 -6.83
C TYR A 142 -7.91 -11.87 -8.28
N ASN A 143 -7.46 -12.77 -9.16
CA ASN A 143 -7.40 -12.51 -10.59
C ASN A 143 -8.25 -13.55 -11.32
N ILE A 144 -9.19 -13.10 -12.13
CA ILE A 144 -10.11 -13.97 -12.88
C ILE A 144 -10.19 -13.51 -14.33
N GLY A 145 -10.51 -14.44 -15.23
CA GLY A 145 -10.77 -14.11 -16.62
C GLY A 145 -12.06 -13.30 -16.79
N SER A 146 -11.98 -12.21 -17.53
CA SER A 146 -13.11 -11.36 -17.88
C SER A 146 -13.57 -11.60 -19.32
N LYS A 147 -14.81 -11.22 -19.62
CA LYS A 147 -15.31 -11.19 -21.00
C LYS A 147 -14.79 -9.91 -21.67
N VAL A 148 -14.09 -10.07 -22.76
CA VAL A 148 -13.60 -8.96 -23.57
C VAL A 148 -14.66 -8.60 -24.60
N ASN A 149 -15.12 -7.36 -24.59
CA ASN A 149 -16.08 -6.85 -25.57
C ASN A 149 -15.40 -5.91 -26.58
N ASP A 150 -14.25 -5.34 -26.21
CA ASP A 150 -13.45 -4.41 -27.02
C ASP A 150 -11.97 -4.78 -26.97
N GLU A 151 -11.19 -4.44 -28.00
CA GLU A 151 -9.75 -4.75 -28.10
C GLU A 151 -8.90 -4.05 -27.04
N ASP A 152 -9.38 -2.94 -26.46
CA ASP A 152 -8.69 -2.18 -25.42
C ASP A 152 -8.95 -2.73 -24.00
N GLU A 153 -9.94 -3.60 -23.84
CA GLU A 153 -10.30 -4.19 -22.53
C GLU A 153 -9.31 -5.28 -22.14
N ALA A 154 -8.99 -5.33 -20.84
CA ALA A 154 -8.17 -6.41 -20.30
C ALA A 154 -8.95 -7.74 -20.27
N PRO A 155 -8.31 -8.87 -20.65
CA PRO A 155 -8.97 -10.18 -20.61
C PRO A 155 -9.08 -10.75 -19.18
N PHE A 156 -8.81 -9.94 -18.16
CA PHE A 156 -8.84 -10.33 -16.76
C PHE A 156 -9.30 -9.18 -15.88
N ASP A 157 -9.90 -9.53 -14.74
CA ASP A 157 -10.22 -8.60 -13.66
C ASP A 157 -9.23 -8.78 -12.50
N ILE A 158 -8.83 -7.68 -11.88
CA ILE A 158 -8.02 -7.65 -10.66
C ILE A 158 -8.91 -7.17 -9.51
N VAL A 159 -9.06 -7.96 -8.45
CA VAL A 159 -9.87 -7.62 -7.28
C VAL A 159 -9.05 -7.81 -6.01
N ASN A 160 -9.00 -6.80 -5.16
CA ASN A 160 -8.49 -6.96 -3.80
C ASN A 160 -9.60 -7.56 -2.93
N LEU A 161 -9.28 -8.64 -2.22
CA LEU A 161 -10.22 -9.29 -1.33
C LEU A 161 -10.09 -8.73 0.08
N ASP A 162 -11.20 -8.67 0.79
CA ASP A 162 -11.23 -8.22 2.18
C ASP A 162 -10.39 -9.15 3.07
N VAL A 163 -9.42 -8.57 3.75
CA VAL A 163 -8.48 -9.28 4.64
C VAL A 163 -9.15 -9.88 5.87
N LEU A 164 -10.33 -9.38 6.26
CA LEU A 164 -11.09 -9.88 7.39
C LEU A 164 -11.80 -11.20 7.07
N ASN A 165 -12.17 -11.38 5.82
CA ASN A 165 -13.02 -12.49 5.36
C ASN A 165 -12.27 -13.50 4.49
N THR A 166 -10.99 -13.26 4.18
CA THR A 166 -10.20 -14.10 3.27
C THR A 166 -9.08 -14.81 4.01
N GLU A 167 -8.88 -16.09 3.68
CA GLU A 167 -7.76 -16.89 4.16
C GLU A 167 -7.16 -17.75 3.04
N VAL A 168 -5.87 -18.04 3.18
CA VAL A 168 -5.14 -18.99 2.33
C VAL A 168 -4.59 -20.10 3.20
N VAL A 169 -4.83 -21.34 2.78
CA VAL A 169 -4.38 -22.55 3.47
C VAL A 169 -3.21 -23.16 2.72
N TYR A 170 -2.15 -23.43 3.46
CA TYR A 170 -0.91 -24.01 2.95
C TYR A 170 -0.74 -25.46 3.39
N SER A 171 0.04 -26.20 2.62
CA SER A 171 0.55 -27.51 3.03
C SER A 171 1.52 -27.37 4.21
N ASN A 172 1.46 -28.30 5.14
CA ASN A 172 2.49 -28.40 6.18
C ASN A 172 3.77 -29.11 5.68
N SER A 173 3.83 -29.48 4.39
CA SER A 173 5.05 -30.01 3.74
C SER A 173 6.18 -28.97 3.74
N ILE A 174 7.39 -29.45 3.49
CA ILE A 174 8.62 -28.62 3.39
C ILE A 174 8.48 -27.50 2.31
N TYR A 175 7.64 -27.72 1.28
CA TYR A 175 7.45 -26.77 0.19
C TYR A 175 6.43 -25.66 0.48
N HIS A 176 5.62 -25.80 1.55
CA HIS A 176 4.55 -24.87 1.91
C HIS A 176 3.68 -24.44 0.72
N GLU A 177 3.27 -25.42 -0.08
CA GLU A 177 2.42 -25.19 -1.25
C GLU A 177 1.05 -24.67 -0.83
N GLN A 178 0.49 -23.75 -1.59
CA GLN A 178 -0.88 -23.32 -1.41
C GLN A 178 -1.83 -24.45 -1.80
N LEU A 179 -2.74 -24.86 -0.91
CA LEU A 179 -3.73 -25.90 -1.17
C LEU A 179 -5.04 -25.29 -1.66
N LEU A 180 -5.54 -24.29 -0.95
CA LEU A 180 -6.76 -23.58 -1.27
C LEU A 180 -6.72 -22.15 -0.71
N ALA A 181 -7.62 -21.32 -1.18
CA ALA A 181 -8.01 -20.07 -0.55
C ALA A 181 -9.52 -20.07 -0.36
N TYR A 182 -10.02 -19.36 0.64
CA TYR A 182 -11.46 -19.19 0.80
C TYR A 182 -11.82 -17.77 1.21
N VAL A 183 -13.03 -17.38 0.81
CA VAL A 183 -13.66 -16.12 1.21
C VAL A 183 -14.93 -16.46 1.95
N GLN A 184 -15.06 -15.96 3.17
CA GLN A 184 -16.25 -16.10 4.00
C GLN A 184 -17.20 -14.93 3.72
N THR A 185 -18.48 -15.23 3.52
CA THR A 185 -19.53 -14.24 3.35
C THR A 185 -20.65 -14.51 4.35
N ASN A 186 -21.08 -13.47 5.07
CA ASN A 186 -22.23 -13.56 5.96
C ASN A 186 -23.51 -13.34 5.16
N MET A 187 -24.35 -14.37 5.12
CA MET A 187 -25.60 -14.38 4.38
C MET A 187 -26.80 -14.41 5.33
N GLN A 188 -27.93 -13.94 4.86
CA GLN A 188 -29.17 -13.94 5.63
C GLN A 188 -30.29 -14.66 4.86
N TYR A 189 -31.16 -15.33 5.59
CA TYR A 189 -32.37 -15.90 5.02
C TYR A 189 -33.54 -15.75 5.98
N ILE A 190 -34.73 -15.68 5.43
CA ILE A 190 -35.98 -15.53 6.19
C ILE A 190 -36.58 -16.91 6.41
N VAL A 191 -36.92 -17.23 7.66
CA VAL A 191 -37.67 -18.45 8.03
C VAL A 191 -38.99 -18.02 8.62
N SER A 192 -40.08 -18.58 8.11
CA SER A 192 -41.40 -18.42 8.72
C SER A 192 -41.57 -19.49 9.78
N GLU A 193 -41.55 -19.12 11.05
CA GLU A 193 -41.74 -19.97 12.18
C GLU A 193 -43.05 -19.63 12.91
N VAL A 194 -43.75 -20.62 13.37
CA VAL A 194 -44.97 -20.40 14.18
C VAL A 194 -44.57 -19.93 15.57
N ASN A 195 -44.96 -18.72 15.94
CA ASN A 195 -44.71 -18.19 17.28
C ASN A 195 -45.42 -19.09 18.32
N PRO A 196 -44.71 -19.77 19.23
CA PRO A 196 -45.28 -20.68 20.18
C PRO A 196 -46.27 -20.05 21.17
N LYS A 197 -46.31 -18.70 21.27
CA LYS A 197 -47.19 -17.94 22.16
C LYS A 197 -48.47 -17.50 21.48
N THR A 198 -48.39 -17.12 20.19
CA THR A 198 -49.54 -16.55 19.43
C THR A 198 -50.15 -17.55 18.46
N GLY A 199 -49.44 -18.58 18.07
CA GLY A 199 -49.87 -19.55 17.04
C GLY A 199 -49.82 -19.00 15.61
N GLU A 200 -49.36 -17.77 15.41
CA GLU A 200 -49.26 -17.13 14.11
C GLU A 200 -47.88 -17.30 13.50
N PRO A 201 -47.74 -17.37 12.16
CA PRO A 201 -46.46 -17.39 11.50
C PRO A 201 -45.74 -16.05 11.65
N GLU A 202 -44.51 -16.08 12.19
CA GLU A 202 -43.63 -14.91 12.35
C GLU A 202 -42.39 -15.13 11.49
N GLU A 203 -42.00 -14.11 10.72
CA GLU A 203 -40.81 -14.13 9.92
C GLU A 203 -39.58 -13.82 10.79
N GLN A 204 -38.65 -14.77 10.85
CA GLN A 204 -37.39 -14.59 11.55
C GLN A 204 -36.23 -14.56 10.57
N VAL A 205 -35.36 -13.58 10.72
CA VAL A 205 -34.10 -13.49 9.95
C VAL A 205 -33.04 -14.34 10.63
N ARG A 206 -32.54 -15.33 9.95
CA ARG A 206 -31.41 -16.15 10.40
C ARG A 206 -30.16 -15.87 9.57
N ASN A 207 -29.01 -15.83 10.25
CA ASN A 207 -27.71 -15.64 9.60
C ASN A 207 -27.07 -17.00 9.39
N TYR A 208 -26.34 -17.13 8.28
CA TYR A 208 -25.47 -18.27 8.01
C TYR A 208 -24.21 -17.79 7.31
N GLN A 209 -23.17 -18.63 7.33
CA GLN A 209 -21.91 -18.34 6.67
C GLN A 209 -21.81 -19.15 5.38
N GLU A 210 -21.38 -18.49 4.32
CA GLU A 210 -21.06 -19.10 3.04
C GLU A 210 -19.57 -18.95 2.77
N TYR A 211 -18.93 -20.03 2.37
CA TYR A 211 -17.51 -20.08 2.03
C TYR A 211 -17.36 -20.35 0.55
N THR A 212 -16.81 -19.41 -0.17
CA THR A 212 -16.35 -19.63 -1.55
C THR A 212 -14.90 -20.07 -1.52
N VAL A 213 -14.65 -21.34 -1.82
CA VAL A 213 -13.34 -21.96 -1.74
C VAL A 213 -12.74 -22.13 -3.12
N TYR A 214 -11.53 -21.66 -3.30
CA TYR A 214 -10.77 -21.73 -4.54
C TYR A 214 -9.59 -22.68 -4.39
N THR A 215 -9.62 -23.78 -5.14
CA THR A 215 -8.48 -24.67 -5.32
C THR A 215 -7.78 -24.34 -6.64
N ARG A 216 -6.78 -25.10 -7.01
CA ARG A 216 -6.07 -24.90 -8.27
C ARG A 216 -6.94 -25.09 -9.52
N ASN A 217 -7.91 -26.02 -9.45
CA ASN A 217 -8.70 -26.48 -10.60
C ASN A 217 -10.21 -26.27 -10.47
N LYS A 218 -10.71 -26.05 -9.26
CA LYS A 218 -12.15 -25.93 -9.01
C LYS A 218 -12.44 -24.89 -7.92
N GLN A 219 -13.62 -24.28 -8.04
CA GLN A 219 -14.25 -23.47 -7.00
C GLN A 219 -15.36 -24.32 -6.34
N TYR A 220 -15.47 -24.24 -5.01
CA TYR A 220 -16.51 -24.88 -4.23
C TYR A 220 -17.27 -23.83 -3.43
N THR A 221 -18.60 -23.91 -3.39
CA THR A 221 -19.44 -23.07 -2.53
C THR A 221 -20.00 -23.96 -1.43
N ILE A 222 -19.64 -23.65 -0.17
CA ILE A 222 -19.98 -24.43 1.03
C ILE A 222 -20.67 -23.48 2.01
N ASN A 223 -21.75 -23.92 2.66
CA ASN A 223 -22.40 -23.13 3.70
C ASN A 223 -22.77 -23.95 4.94
N ASN A 224 -23.11 -23.25 6.03
CA ASN A 224 -23.57 -23.86 7.29
C ASN A 224 -25.05 -23.60 7.56
N LYS A 225 -25.87 -23.38 6.53
CA LYS A 225 -27.30 -23.06 6.68
C LYS A 225 -28.09 -24.15 7.42
N SER A 226 -27.67 -25.39 7.29
CA SER A 226 -28.27 -26.55 7.98
C SER A 226 -27.68 -26.82 9.38
N GLY A 227 -26.75 -25.97 9.87
CA GLY A 227 -26.03 -26.15 11.13
C GLY A 227 -24.65 -26.80 10.97
N ALA A 228 -24.41 -27.58 9.91
CA ALA A 228 -23.11 -28.15 9.55
C ALA A 228 -22.68 -27.62 8.18
N LEU A 229 -21.35 -27.64 7.94
CA LEU A 229 -20.81 -27.26 6.64
C LEU A 229 -21.21 -28.28 5.57
N GLN A 230 -21.86 -27.82 4.51
CA GLN A 230 -22.31 -28.62 3.38
C GLN A 230 -22.07 -27.95 2.06
N LEU A 231 -21.81 -28.75 1.01
CA LEU A 231 -21.72 -28.23 -0.36
C LEU A 231 -23.10 -27.74 -0.80
N VAL A 232 -23.12 -26.54 -1.39
CA VAL A 232 -24.32 -25.96 -1.99
C VAL A 232 -24.67 -26.75 -3.27
N GLU A 233 -25.95 -26.87 -3.59
CA GLU A 233 -26.39 -27.44 -4.86
C GLU A 233 -25.78 -26.69 -6.05
N ASN A 234 -25.17 -27.41 -7.00
CA ASN A 234 -24.38 -26.85 -8.10
C ASN A 234 -23.23 -25.95 -7.67
N GLY A 235 -22.71 -26.13 -6.43
CA GLY A 235 -21.64 -25.34 -5.84
C GLY A 235 -20.24 -25.63 -6.36
N ILE A 236 -20.08 -26.56 -7.34
CA ILE A 236 -18.78 -26.90 -7.93
C ILE A 236 -18.67 -26.23 -9.31
N LYS A 237 -17.65 -25.37 -9.50
CA LYS A 237 -17.36 -24.73 -10.76
C LYS A 237 -15.89 -24.99 -11.16
N PRO A 238 -15.59 -25.33 -12.43
CA PRO A 238 -14.23 -25.54 -12.88
C PRO A 238 -13.48 -24.21 -13.01
N ILE A 239 -12.17 -24.22 -12.70
CA ILE A 239 -11.22 -23.13 -12.98
C ILE A 239 -10.39 -23.54 -14.19
N ALA A 240 -10.67 -22.91 -15.34
CA ALA A 240 -10.09 -23.30 -16.64
C ALA A 240 -8.56 -23.19 -16.70
N ILE A 241 -7.96 -22.23 -16.00
CA ILE A 241 -6.53 -21.92 -16.07
C ILE A 241 -5.63 -22.84 -15.24
N ASN A 242 -6.21 -23.76 -14.46
CA ASN A 242 -5.51 -24.73 -13.61
C ASN A 242 -4.35 -24.08 -12.80
N THR A 243 -4.70 -23.06 -12.00
CA THR A 243 -3.76 -22.36 -11.10
C THR A 243 -4.53 -21.70 -9.96
N HIS A 244 -3.86 -21.43 -8.83
CA HIS A 244 -4.46 -20.69 -7.73
C HIS A 244 -4.71 -19.24 -8.17
N ILE A 245 -5.98 -18.82 -8.20
CA ILE A 245 -6.43 -17.48 -8.66
C ILE A 245 -6.43 -16.43 -7.55
N VAL A 246 -6.33 -16.87 -6.29
CA VAL A 246 -6.14 -16.00 -5.13
C VAL A 246 -4.68 -16.03 -4.72
N THR A 247 -4.07 -14.87 -4.59
CA THR A 247 -2.68 -14.69 -4.17
C THR A 247 -2.63 -13.95 -2.85
N GLU A 248 -1.98 -14.52 -1.84
CA GLU A 248 -1.64 -13.83 -0.60
C GLU A 248 -0.39 -12.98 -0.81
N TYR A 249 -0.44 -11.72 -0.35
CA TYR A 249 0.69 -10.81 -0.22
C TYR A 249 1.05 -10.66 1.24
N TYR A 250 2.34 -10.63 1.55
CA TYR A 250 2.86 -10.46 2.91
C TYR A 250 4.26 -9.83 2.88
N LEU A 251 4.60 -9.09 3.93
CA LEU A 251 5.91 -8.44 4.05
C LEU A 251 6.96 -9.36 4.69
N ASN A 252 6.53 -10.28 5.54
CA ASN A 252 7.40 -11.21 6.26
C ASN A 252 6.68 -12.52 6.59
N LYS A 253 7.45 -13.55 6.97
CA LYS A 253 6.91 -14.90 7.26
C LYS A 253 5.89 -14.93 8.41
N ARG A 254 5.94 -13.98 9.34
CA ARG A 254 5.04 -13.90 10.48
C ARG A 254 3.73 -13.16 10.15
N ARG A 255 3.60 -12.57 8.95
CA ARG A 255 2.50 -11.68 8.59
C ARG A 255 2.32 -10.57 9.64
N GLU A 256 3.44 -10.09 10.16
CA GLU A 256 3.50 -8.99 11.12
C GLU A 256 3.47 -7.66 10.36
N SER A 257 2.62 -6.75 10.81
CA SER A 257 2.45 -5.45 10.18
C SER A 257 3.46 -4.43 10.68
N LEU A 258 3.66 -3.36 9.92
CA LEU A 258 4.48 -2.23 10.38
C LEU A 258 3.82 -1.50 11.55
N LEU A 259 2.49 -1.45 11.58
CA LEU A 259 1.73 -0.85 12.67
C LEU A 259 1.92 -1.61 13.97
N GLU A 260 1.93 -2.94 13.96
CA GLU A 260 2.18 -3.76 15.14
C GLU A 260 3.55 -3.50 15.77
N LEU A 261 4.59 -3.27 14.95
CA LEU A 261 5.95 -2.99 15.43
C LEU A 261 6.05 -1.71 16.25
N VAL A 262 5.18 -0.74 15.99
CA VAL A 262 5.27 0.60 16.60
C VAL A 262 4.09 0.95 17.50
N LYS A 263 3.08 0.08 17.58
CA LYS A 263 1.82 0.34 18.30
C LYS A 263 2.04 0.77 19.75
N ASP A 264 2.96 0.13 20.46
CA ASP A 264 3.23 0.47 21.87
C ASP A 264 3.83 1.88 22.01
N ILE A 265 4.64 2.32 21.03
CA ILE A 265 5.18 3.68 21.00
C ILE A 265 4.06 4.70 20.70
N LEU A 266 3.14 4.34 19.78
CA LEU A 266 1.99 5.18 19.45
C LEU A 266 1.05 5.35 20.66
N ASN A 267 0.84 4.29 21.44
CA ASN A 267 0.08 4.35 22.69
C ASN A 267 0.78 5.25 23.71
N ASP A 268 2.11 5.13 23.88
CA ASP A 268 2.88 6.01 24.77
C ASP A 268 2.76 7.49 24.38
N LEU A 269 2.79 7.82 23.08
CA LEU A 269 2.61 9.20 22.60
C LEU A 269 1.22 9.75 22.95
N ASN A 270 0.17 8.97 22.70
CA ASN A 270 -1.19 9.33 23.06
C ASN A 270 -1.35 9.51 24.59
N ASP A 271 -0.73 8.64 25.39
CA ASP A 271 -0.78 8.74 26.84
C ASP A 271 -0.14 10.03 27.34
N VAL A 272 1.05 10.36 26.83
CA VAL A 272 1.77 11.58 27.23
C VAL A 272 0.98 12.83 26.87
N GLU A 273 0.46 12.93 25.65
CA GLU A 273 -0.35 14.05 25.18
C GLU A 273 -1.61 14.24 26.05
N ASN A 274 -2.29 13.15 26.41
CA ASN A 274 -3.49 13.22 27.22
C ASN A 274 -3.18 13.50 28.72
N PHE A 275 -2.02 13.05 29.22
CA PHE A 275 -1.56 13.43 30.56
C PHE A 275 -1.26 14.95 30.65
N ASP A 276 -0.61 15.51 29.63
CA ASP A 276 -0.35 16.95 29.57
C ASP A 276 -1.66 17.75 29.52
N LYS A 277 -2.66 17.32 28.74
CA LYS A 277 -4.00 17.92 28.70
C LYS A 277 -4.71 17.83 30.05
N ASP A 278 -4.68 16.65 30.66
CA ASP A 278 -5.27 16.41 31.99
C ASP A 278 -4.65 17.32 33.05
N ASP A 279 -3.36 17.58 32.96
CA ASP A 279 -2.66 18.43 33.90
C ASP A 279 -2.94 19.91 33.67
N ILE A 280 -3.00 20.36 32.44
CA ILE A 280 -3.42 21.72 32.09
C ILE A 280 -4.85 21.97 32.61
N GLU A 281 -5.75 21.01 32.40
CA GLU A 281 -7.13 21.12 32.93
C GLU A 281 -7.19 21.08 34.47
N SER A 282 -6.36 20.23 35.10
CA SER A 282 -6.23 20.17 36.55
C SER A 282 -5.65 21.45 37.14
N PHE A 283 -4.75 22.13 36.41
CA PHE A 283 -4.21 23.42 36.81
C PHE A 283 -5.29 24.51 36.84
N VAL A 284 -6.14 24.55 35.83
CA VAL A 284 -7.29 25.48 35.77
C VAL A 284 -8.28 25.18 36.89
N ASN A 285 -8.46 23.91 37.22
CA ASN A 285 -9.33 23.43 38.32
C ASN A 285 -8.55 23.08 39.61
N ALA A 286 -7.55 23.89 39.94
CA ALA A 286 -6.65 23.63 41.10
C ALA A 286 -7.42 23.38 42.38
N ILE A 287 -6.93 22.42 43.21
CA ILE A 287 -7.50 22.10 44.51
C ILE A 287 -7.01 23.10 45.51
N MET A 288 -7.89 23.84 46.11
CA MET A 288 -7.59 24.71 47.25
C MET A 288 -7.55 23.89 48.56
N VAL A 289 -6.41 23.90 49.19
CA VAL A 289 -6.23 23.28 50.52
C VAL A 289 -6.37 24.36 51.60
N PHE A 290 -7.39 24.23 52.43
CA PHE A 290 -7.63 25.09 53.55
C PHE A 290 -7.05 24.44 54.80
N THR A 291 -6.04 25.07 55.38
CA THR A 291 -5.43 24.60 56.61
C THR A 291 -5.88 25.46 57.78
N ASN A 292 -6.40 24.85 58.84
CA ASN A 292 -6.96 25.54 60.00
C ASN A 292 -8.08 26.56 59.68
N ALA A 293 -8.84 26.31 58.60
CA ALA A 293 -9.98 27.12 58.21
C ALA A 293 -11.11 26.19 57.73
N GLU A 294 -12.33 26.48 58.19
CA GLU A 294 -13.56 25.85 57.71
C GLU A 294 -14.19 26.76 56.65
N VAL A 295 -14.54 26.18 55.55
CA VAL A 295 -15.25 26.87 54.45
C VAL A 295 -16.60 26.18 54.29
N ASP A 296 -17.66 26.93 54.56
CA ASP A 296 -19.02 26.48 54.34
C ASP A 296 -19.42 26.52 52.85
N GLU A 297 -20.56 25.92 52.52
CA GLU A 297 -21.07 25.88 51.13
C GLU A 297 -21.19 27.29 50.51
N LYS A 298 -21.59 28.30 51.31
CA LYS A 298 -21.69 29.69 50.86
C LYS A 298 -20.31 30.30 50.58
N GLY A 299 -19.29 29.90 51.34
CA GLY A 299 -17.90 30.26 51.05
C GLY A 299 -17.39 29.65 49.75
N MET A 300 -17.72 28.38 49.48
CA MET A 300 -17.38 27.70 48.21
C MET A 300 -18.08 28.34 47.01
N GLU A 301 -19.35 28.76 47.15
CA GLU A 301 -20.05 29.50 46.08
C GLU A 301 -19.40 30.85 45.80
N LYS A 302 -18.93 31.57 46.87
CA LYS A 302 -18.20 32.82 46.70
C LYS A 302 -16.85 32.62 46.02
N ILE A 303 -16.13 31.55 46.32
CA ILE A 303 -14.88 31.19 45.65
C ILE A 303 -15.15 30.95 44.15
N LYS A 304 -16.20 30.19 43.81
CA LYS A 304 -16.59 29.94 42.43
C LYS A 304 -17.01 31.22 41.68
N LYS A 305 -17.69 32.15 42.37
CA LYS A 305 -18.23 33.37 41.75
C LYS A 305 -17.23 34.51 41.64
N PHE A 306 -16.35 34.68 42.61
CA PHE A 306 -15.45 35.82 42.74
C PHE A 306 -13.96 35.46 42.65
N GLY A 307 -13.62 34.17 42.64
CA GLY A 307 -12.22 33.71 42.59
C GLY A 307 -11.42 34.02 43.87
N ALA A 308 -12.06 34.49 44.94
CA ALA A 308 -11.39 34.90 46.18
C ALA A 308 -12.16 34.42 47.42
N VAL A 309 -11.41 34.11 48.48
CA VAL A 309 -11.96 33.74 49.77
C VAL A 309 -11.28 34.57 50.88
N SER A 310 -12.08 35.00 51.84
CA SER A 310 -11.57 35.63 53.08
C SER A 310 -11.53 34.59 54.18
N ILE A 311 -10.36 34.38 54.76
CA ILE A 311 -10.14 33.42 55.85
C ILE A 311 -9.86 34.17 57.15
N LYS A 312 -10.47 33.72 58.24
CA LYS A 312 -10.20 34.28 59.57
C LYS A 312 -9.22 33.36 60.29
N SER A 313 -8.15 33.96 60.79
CA SER A 313 -7.15 33.32 61.67
C SER A 313 -7.53 33.51 63.10
N THR A 314 -7.35 32.50 63.97
CA THR A 314 -7.46 32.59 65.39
C THR A 314 -6.10 32.83 66.01
N ASP A 315 -6.02 33.46 67.14
CA ASP A 315 -4.74 33.88 67.87
C ASP A 315 -3.76 32.71 68.10
N GLN A 316 -4.25 31.49 68.07
CA GLN A 316 -3.44 30.29 68.33
C GLN A 316 -3.08 29.46 67.06
N LYS A 317 -3.72 29.66 65.93
CA LYS A 317 -3.49 28.90 64.66
C LYS A 317 -3.65 29.81 63.48
N LYS A 318 -2.58 29.90 62.69
CA LYS A 318 -2.64 30.60 61.37
C LYS A 318 -3.43 29.79 60.35
N ALA A 319 -4.43 30.42 59.76
CA ALA A 319 -5.15 29.85 58.63
C ALA A 319 -4.36 30.15 57.34
N SER A 320 -4.19 29.18 56.52
CA SER A 320 -3.58 29.35 55.17
C SER A 320 -4.45 28.68 54.11
N VAL A 321 -4.39 29.25 52.90
CA VAL A 321 -4.94 28.63 51.68
C VAL A 321 -3.77 28.42 50.76
N GLU A 322 -3.59 27.21 50.39
CA GLU A 322 -2.58 26.83 49.39
C GLU A 322 -3.27 26.19 48.20
N LEU A 323 -2.85 26.57 46.99
CA LEU A 323 -3.23 25.86 45.79
C LEU A 323 -2.31 24.63 45.65
N LEU A 324 -2.93 23.45 45.75
CA LEU A 324 -2.22 22.22 45.45
C LEU A 324 -2.13 22.10 43.92
N GLN A 325 -0.99 22.45 43.38
CA GLN A 325 -0.71 22.37 41.95
C GLN A 325 0.23 21.20 41.70
N SER A 326 -0.09 20.39 40.70
CA SER A 326 0.89 19.47 40.10
C SER A 326 1.95 20.31 39.38
N ARG A 327 3.18 20.28 39.86
CA ARG A 327 4.30 20.88 39.14
C ARG A 327 4.81 19.86 38.12
N LEU A 328 4.14 19.71 37.01
CA LEU A 328 4.75 18.99 35.92
C LEU A 328 5.99 19.73 35.43
N LYS A 329 7.04 18.98 35.26
CA LYS A 329 8.20 19.41 34.50
C LYS A 329 7.85 19.25 33.03
N SER A 330 7.14 20.19 32.43
CA SER A 330 6.74 20.17 31.03
C SER A 330 7.91 19.89 30.08
N LEU A 331 9.12 20.26 30.47
CA LEU A 331 10.33 20.00 29.71
C LEU A 331 10.67 18.50 29.65
N ASP A 332 10.55 17.77 30.77
CA ASP A 332 10.87 16.34 30.83
C ASP A 332 9.84 15.54 29.98
N THR A 333 8.58 15.95 30.03
CA THR A 333 7.51 15.37 29.21
C THR A 333 7.74 15.60 27.72
N GLN A 334 8.10 16.82 27.35
CA GLN A 334 8.44 17.15 25.95
C GLN A 334 9.65 16.34 25.45
N ILE A 335 10.71 16.23 26.27
CA ILE A 335 11.88 15.43 25.90
C ILE A 335 11.50 13.96 25.72
N TYR A 336 10.66 13.42 26.60
CA TYR A 336 10.17 12.04 26.48
C TYR A 336 9.37 11.86 25.19
N TYR A 337 8.41 12.73 24.91
CA TYR A 337 7.60 12.73 23.69
C TYR A 337 8.47 12.77 22.43
N LEU A 338 9.40 13.71 22.35
CA LEU A 338 10.31 13.84 21.20
C LEU A 338 11.19 12.59 21.00
N ARG A 339 11.67 11.98 22.09
CA ARG A 339 12.43 10.71 22.00
C ARG A 339 11.58 9.57 21.44
N LYS A 340 10.32 9.47 21.86
CA LYS A 340 9.40 8.45 21.35
C LYS A 340 9.08 8.68 19.87
N LEU A 341 8.85 9.93 19.50
CA LEU A 341 8.60 10.31 18.09
C LEU A 341 9.84 10.02 17.21
N SER A 342 11.04 10.37 17.67
CA SER A 342 12.28 10.04 16.95
C SER A 342 12.52 8.53 16.86
N ALA A 343 12.19 7.76 17.89
CA ALA A 343 12.23 6.31 17.83
C ALA A 343 11.26 5.75 16.79
N LEU A 344 10.06 6.31 16.67
CA LEU A 344 9.06 5.95 15.68
C LEU A 344 9.59 6.21 14.25
N HIS A 345 10.15 7.40 13.99
CA HIS A 345 10.82 7.75 12.74
C HIS A 345 11.94 6.76 12.39
N SER A 346 12.77 6.41 13.37
CA SER A 346 13.88 5.47 13.18
C SER A 346 13.39 4.05 12.85
N ILE A 347 12.40 3.52 13.58
CA ILE A 347 11.87 2.16 13.38
C ILE A 347 11.20 2.03 12.02
N LEU A 348 10.36 3.00 11.66
CA LEU A 348 9.66 3.00 10.37
C LEU A 348 10.53 3.51 9.22
N SER A 349 11.71 4.07 9.53
CA SER A 349 12.61 4.71 8.55
C SER A 349 11.93 5.80 7.74
N VAL A 350 11.08 6.57 8.41
CA VAL A 350 10.48 7.78 7.86
C VAL A 350 11.38 8.96 8.22
N PRO A 351 11.83 9.77 7.25
CA PRO A 351 12.66 10.93 7.53
C PRO A 351 11.99 11.88 8.53
N GLU A 352 12.75 12.39 9.50
CA GLU A 352 12.26 13.48 10.35
C GLU A 352 12.22 14.76 9.49
N ALA A 353 11.04 15.37 9.36
CA ALA A 353 10.96 16.72 8.84
C ALA A 353 11.66 17.64 9.85
N THR A 354 12.61 18.46 9.41
CA THR A 354 13.21 19.48 10.27
C THR A 354 12.11 20.38 10.82
N GLN A 355 11.89 20.31 12.13
CA GLN A 355 10.76 20.95 12.82
C GLN A 355 10.67 22.48 12.62
N ASN A 356 11.71 23.11 12.13
CA ASN A 356 11.77 24.58 12.04
C ASN A 356 11.58 25.16 10.64
N GLY A 357 11.32 24.33 9.62
CA GLY A 357 11.20 24.88 8.25
C GLY A 357 12.47 25.62 7.76
N GLU A 358 13.51 25.66 8.54
CA GLU A 358 14.82 26.16 8.14
C GLU A 358 15.48 25.14 7.20
N ILE A 359 15.05 25.19 5.96
CA ILE A 359 15.90 24.74 4.87
C ILE A 359 17.13 25.63 4.99
N SER A 360 18.26 25.09 5.44
CA SER A 360 19.51 25.83 5.42
C SER A 360 19.71 26.29 3.97
N ASN A 361 19.71 27.59 3.76
CA ASN A 361 19.83 28.22 2.42
C ASN A 361 21.16 27.90 1.69
N ALA A 362 21.98 27.02 2.27
CA ALA A 362 23.30 26.64 1.79
C ALA A 362 23.40 25.26 1.15
N GLU A 363 22.38 24.40 1.25
CA GLU A 363 22.49 23.03 0.72
C GLU A 363 21.65 22.85 -0.54
N THR A 364 22.29 22.34 -1.60
CA THR A 364 21.58 21.90 -2.81
C THR A 364 20.57 20.83 -2.44
N GLY A 365 19.40 20.80 -3.08
CA GLY A 365 18.33 19.81 -2.83
C GLY A 365 18.83 18.35 -2.76
N LYS A 366 19.97 18.04 -3.38
CA LYS A 366 20.65 16.75 -3.30
C LYS A 366 21.27 16.47 -1.93
N ALA A 367 21.86 17.50 -1.28
CA ALA A 367 22.43 17.35 0.06
C ALA A 367 21.34 17.13 1.12
N ILE A 368 20.20 17.80 0.99
CA ILE A 368 19.03 17.63 1.84
C ILE A 368 18.49 16.19 1.71
N LEU A 369 18.30 15.70 0.48
CA LEU A 369 17.83 14.34 0.22
C LEU A 369 18.80 13.26 0.71
N THR A 370 20.10 13.52 0.67
CA THR A 370 21.11 12.55 1.12
C THR A 370 21.31 12.61 2.63
N GLY A 371 21.21 13.81 3.24
CA GLY A 371 21.49 14.03 4.67
C GLY A 371 20.34 13.78 5.63
N GLN A 372 19.09 13.81 5.17
CA GLN A 372 17.89 13.78 6.02
C GLN A 372 17.21 12.40 6.16
N GLY A 373 17.93 11.32 5.99
CA GLY A 373 17.38 9.97 6.20
C GLY A 373 16.62 9.37 4.99
N PHE A 374 16.42 10.10 3.89
CA PHE A 374 15.75 9.58 2.69
C PHE A 374 16.51 8.40 2.05
N THR A 375 17.82 8.40 2.11
CA THR A 375 18.64 7.27 1.64
C THR A 375 18.38 6.02 2.47
N SER A 376 18.32 6.14 3.81
CA SER A 376 17.98 5.04 4.71
C SER A 376 16.55 4.54 4.46
N ALA A 377 15.59 5.45 4.30
CA ALA A 377 14.22 5.12 3.94
C ALA A 377 14.16 4.34 2.62
N SER A 378 14.91 4.79 1.60
CA SER A 378 14.95 4.14 0.30
C SER A 378 15.52 2.71 0.37
N VAL A 379 16.59 2.49 1.16
CA VAL A 379 17.20 1.16 1.32
C VAL A 379 16.26 0.19 2.05
N ARG A 380 15.59 0.64 3.11
CA ARG A 380 14.65 -0.23 3.85
C ARG A 380 13.42 -0.60 3.05
N ILE A 381 12.86 0.35 2.31
CA ILE A 381 11.71 0.10 1.43
C ILE A 381 12.02 -0.92 0.33
N GLN A 382 13.28 -1.05 -0.11
CA GLN A 382 13.66 -2.11 -1.06
C GLN A 382 13.37 -3.53 -0.56
N ASN A 383 13.44 -3.76 0.76
CA ASN A 383 13.07 -5.07 1.32
C ASN A 383 11.57 -5.32 1.21
N GLU A 384 10.74 -4.29 1.45
CA GLU A 384 9.29 -4.35 1.29
C GLU A 384 8.91 -4.58 -0.18
N GLU A 385 9.59 -3.89 -1.12
CA GLU A 385 9.45 -4.12 -2.56
C GLU A 385 9.81 -5.54 -2.98
N ASN A 386 10.89 -6.10 -2.45
CA ASN A 386 11.32 -7.46 -2.80
C ASN A 386 10.27 -8.49 -2.35
N SER A 387 9.71 -8.34 -1.15
CA SER A 387 8.63 -9.20 -0.66
C SER A 387 7.37 -9.06 -1.53
N PHE A 388 7.01 -7.84 -1.89
CA PHE A 388 5.90 -7.59 -2.81
C PHE A 388 6.14 -8.21 -4.19
N LYS A 389 7.33 -8.01 -4.78
CA LYS A 389 7.70 -8.56 -6.10
C LYS A 389 7.58 -10.07 -6.15
N GLU A 390 7.95 -10.76 -5.06
CA GLU A 390 7.79 -12.22 -4.96
C GLU A 390 6.31 -12.62 -5.04
N CYS A 391 5.45 -11.94 -4.30
CA CYS A 391 4.01 -12.20 -4.31
C CYS A 391 3.37 -11.77 -5.64
N ASP A 392 3.75 -10.61 -6.18
CA ASP A 392 3.20 -10.08 -7.45
C ASP A 392 3.57 -10.94 -8.65
N ARG A 393 4.74 -11.63 -8.63
CA ARG A 393 5.07 -12.64 -9.64
C ARG A 393 4.09 -13.82 -9.66
N LYS A 394 3.55 -14.21 -8.50
CA LYS A 394 2.51 -15.26 -8.42
C LYS A 394 1.21 -14.76 -9.03
N SER A 395 0.79 -13.55 -8.69
CA SER A 395 -0.37 -12.88 -9.28
C SER A 395 -0.22 -12.70 -10.80
N LEU A 396 0.93 -12.22 -11.25
CA LEU A 396 1.26 -12.05 -12.67
C LEU A 396 1.24 -13.37 -13.45
N LYS A 397 1.66 -14.49 -12.82
CA LYS A 397 1.55 -15.83 -13.41
C LYS A 397 0.10 -16.20 -13.72
N VAL A 398 -0.84 -15.81 -12.87
CA VAL A 398 -2.29 -16.03 -13.08
C VAL A 398 -2.75 -15.19 -14.27
N ILE A 399 -2.45 -13.90 -14.26
CA ILE A 399 -2.78 -12.94 -15.33
C ILE A 399 -2.28 -13.46 -16.69
N LEU A 400 -1.00 -13.83 -16.79
CA LEU A 400 -0.43 -14.33 -18.03
C LEU A 400 -1.03 -15.67 -18.50
N LYS A 401 -1.47 -16.53 -17.57
CA LYS A 401 -2.21 -17.74 -17.94
C LYS A 401 -3.60 -17.42 -18.49
N ILE A 402 -4.31 -16.45 -17.92
CA ILE A 402 -5.59 -15.98 -18.45
C ILE A 402 -5.38 -15.43 -19.87
N CYS A 403 -4.39 -14.56 -20.06
CA CYS A 403 -4.08 -13.99 -21.38
C CYS A 403 -3.72 -15.05 -22.43
N ARG A 404 -3.03 -16.12 -22.04
CA ARG A 404 -2.75 -17.26 -22.95
C ARG A 404 -3.98 -18.07 -23.31
N SER A 405 -4.98 -18.09 -22.45
CA SER A 405 -6.25 -18.81 -22.68
C SER A 405 -7.24 -17.96 -23.49
N THR A 406 -6.97 -16.67 -23.64
CA THR A 406 -7.81 -15.73 -24.37
C THR A 406 -7.25 -15.53 -25.80
N ALA A 407 -8.09 -15.73 -26.81
CA ALA A 407 -7.69 -15.51 -28.18
C ALA A 407 -7.38 -14.04 -28.45
N ASN A 408 -6.31 -13.76 -29.19
CA ASN A 408 -5.89 -12.42 -29.60
C ASN A 408 -5.52 -11.47 -28.44
N SER A 409 -5.10 -11.99 -27.29
CA SER A 409 -4.63 -11.15 -26.18
C SER A 409 -3.35 -10.35 -26.53
N GLY A 410 -2.57 -10.83 -27.51
CA GLY A 410 -1.34 -10.19 -27.98
C GLY A 410 -0.14 -10.31 -27.05
N ILE A 411 -0.29 -11.07 -25.95
CA ILE A 411 0.77 -11.34 -24.95
C ILE A 411 0.87 -12.83 -24.59
N GLU A 412 0.44 -13.70 -25.51
CA GLU A 412 0.38 -15.16 -25.27
C GLU A 412 1.76 -15.78 -25.01
N LYS A 413 2.83 -15.22 -25.57
CA LYS A 413 4.20 -15.74 -25.46
C LYS A 413 4.96 -15.22 -24.24
N LEU A 414 4.46 -14.17 -23.62
CA LEU A 414 5.13 -13.51 -22.49
C LEU A 414 5.21 -14.45 -21.26
N LYS A 415 6.39 -14.53 -20.65
CA LYS A 415 6.64 -15.33 -19.44
C LYS A 415 6.92 -14.42 -18.26
N VAL A 416 6.62 -14.88 -17.05
CA VAL A 416 6.94 -14.13 -15.81
C VAL A 416 8.45 -13.88 -15.67
N SER A 417 9.29 -14.80 -16.14
CA SER A 417 10.75 -14.65 -16.15
C SER A 417 11.26 -13.50 -17.01
N ASP A 418 10.44 -13.02 -17.92
CA ASP A 418 10.80 -12.00 -18.91
C ASP A 418 10.45 -10.59 -18.43
N ILE A 419 9.82 -10.51 -17.25
CA ILE A 419 9.25 -9.28 -16.69
C ILE A 419 9.99 -8.88 -15.41
N ASP A 420 10.45 -7.65 -15.40
CA ASP A 420 10.91 -6.98 -14.18
C ASP A 420 9.78 -6.09 -13.63
N ILE A 421 9.58 -6.13 -12.30
CA ILE A 421 8.59 -5.33 -11.60
C ILE A 421 9.32 -4.10 -11.05
N LYS A 422 9.02 -2.91 -11.61
CA LYS A 422 9.71 -1.67 -11.27
C LYS A 422 8.86 -0.77 -10.39
N PHE A 423 9.43 -0.41 -9.25
CA PHE A 423 8.98 0.70 -8.42
C PHE A 423 9.76 1.94 -8.81
N SER A 424 9.06 3.03 -9.04
CA SER A 424 9.66 4.30 -9.44
C SER A 424 9.41 5.36 -8.38
N ARG A 425 10.49 5.91 -7.82
CA ARG A 425 10.44 6.99 -6.82
C ARG A 425 11.04 8.25 -7.39
N ASP A 426 10.33 9.35 -7.32
CA ASP A 426 10.89 10.67 -7.59
C ASP A 426 11.41 11.29 -6.30
N LEU A 427 12.65 10.98 -5.95
CA LEU A 427 13.35 11.59 -4.83
C LEU A 427 13.79 13.03 -5.11
N SER A 428 13.81 13.44 -6.36
CA SER A 428 14.07 14.81 -6.76
C SER A 428 13.31 15.16 -8.03
N ASP A 429 12.34 16.04 -7.90
CA ASP A 429 11.67 16.69 -9.05
C ASP A 429 12.53 17.79 -9.67
N ASN A 430 13.83 17.78 -9.40
CA ASN A 430 14.74 18.73 -10.02
C ASN A 430 14.96 18.35 -11.48
N LEU A 431 14.08 18.86 -12.33
CA LEU A 431 14.11 18.70 -13.78
C LEU A 431 15.50 19.03 -14.36
N LEU A 432 16.17 20.02 -13.79
CA LEU A 432 17.52 20.43 -14.21
C LEU A 432 18.55 19.32 -13.92
N THR A 433 18.49 18.69 -12.76
CA THR A 433 19.41 17.58 -12.42
C THR A 433 19.14 16.35 -13.31
N LYS A 434 17.88 16.03 -13.56
CA LYS A 434 17.48 14.92 -14.43
C LYS A 434 17.86 15.16 -15.88
N THR A 435 17.65 16.36 -16.40
CA THR A 435 18.05 16.75 -17.77
C THR A 435 19.56 16.82 -17.95
N THR A 436 20.29 17.28 -16.94
CA THR A 436 21.77 17.27 -16.96
C THR A 436 22.30 15.83 -16.96
N ALA A 437 21.72 14.95 -16.14
CA ALA A 437 22.05 13.52 -16.15
C ALA A 437 21.74 12.87 -17.51
N LEU A 438 20.61 13.21 -18.14
CA LEU A 438 20.24 12.75 -19.49
C LEU A 438 21.28 13.17 -20.53
N LEU A 439 21.72 14.43 -20.49
CA LEU A 439 22.76 14.95 -21.38
C LEU A 439 24.09 14.23 -21.18
N ASN A 440 24.50 14.00 -19.93
CA ASN A 440 25.73 13.28 -19.60
C ASN A 440 25.70 11.81 -20.10
N LEU A 441 24.59 11.12 -19.91
CA LEU A 441 24.41 9.75 -20.42
C LEU A 441 24.35 9.72 -21.96
N LYS A 442 23.79 10.75 -22.58
CA LYS A 442 23.82 10.92 -24.04
C LYS A 442 25.24 11.13 -24.56
N SER A 443 26.01 11.96 -23.88
CA SER A 443 27.44 12.23 -24.21
C SER A 443 28.32 10.99 -24.03
N ALA A 444 27.96 10.11 -23.08
CA ALA A 444 28.62 8.84 -22.84
C ALA A 444 28.18 7.74 -23.83
N ASN A 445 27.40 8.05 -24.87
CA ASN A 445 26.88 7.11 -25.88
C ASN A 445 26.07 5.94 -25.30
N ILE A 446 25.42 6.13 -24.14
CA ILE A 446 24.56 5.11 -23.56
C ILE A 446 23.26 4.98 -24.38
N PRO A 447 22.80 3.77 -24.74
CA PRO A 447 21.60 3.57 -25.52
C PRO A 447 20.36 4.27 -24.95
N PRO A 448 19.44 4.81 -25.78
CA PRO A 448 18.24 5.52 -25.34
C PRO A 448 17.39 4.73 -24.34
N GLU A 449 17.27 3.40 -24.52
CA GLU A 449 16.52 2.51 -23.64
C GLU A 449 17.04 2.54 -22.20
N VAL A 450 18.35 2.42 -22.07
CA VAL A 450 19.01 2.41 -20.74
C VAL A 450 18.96 3.81 -20.13
N ARG A 451 19.22 4.82 -20.92
CA ARG A 451 19.23 6.24 -20.52
C ARG A 451 17.88 6.67 -19.97
N ASN A 452 16.79 6.41 -20.70
CA ASN A 452 15.44 6.79 -20.30
C ASN A 452 14.94 5.96 -19.12
N ALA A 453 15.35 4.69 -19.02
CA ALA A 453 15.00 3.83 -17.89
C ALA A 453 15.71 4.22 -16.58
N VAL A 454 17.00 4.64 -16.65
CA VAL A 454 17.81 4.97 -15.46
C VAL A 454 17.39 6.33 -14.87
N ILE A 455 17.08 7.32 -15.72
CA ILE A 455 16.80 8.69 -15.24
C ILE A 455 15.40 8.82 -14.67
N ASN A 456 14.48 7.94 -15.06
CA ASN A 456 13.11 7.93 -14.55
C ASN A 456 12.38 9.29 -14.66
N LEU A 457 12.65 9.99 -15.78
CA LEU A 457 12.05 11.31 -16.08
C LEU A 457 10.62 11.18 -16.61
N PHE A 458 10.32 10.03 -17.23
CA PHE A 458 9.08 9.78 -17.95
C PHE A 458 8.30 8.65 -17.27
N SER A 459 6.99 8.76 -17.20
CA SER A 459 6.11 7.72 -16.67
C SER A 459 6.15 6.44 -17.49
N ASP A 460 6.34 6.55 -18.83
CA ASP A 460 6.57 5.42 -19.73
C ASP A 460 7.87 5.63 -20.53
N PRO A 461 9.02 5.14 -20.03
CA PRO A 461 10.31 5.25 -20.68
C PRO A 461 10.36 4.54 -22.06
N LEU A 462 9.53 3.49 -22.23
CA LEU A 462 9.52 2.70 -23.48
C LEU A 462 8.84 3.46 -24.62
N SER A 463 7.70 4.10 -24.35
CA SER A 463 7.00 4.94 -25.31
C SER A 463 7.88 6.10 -25.78
N VAL A 464 8.53 6.79 -24.82
CA VAL A 464 9.44 7.89 -25.13
C VAL A 464 10.65 7.41 -25.95
N THR A 465 11.17 6.22 -25.67
CA THR A 465 12.29 5.65 -26.45
C THR A 465 11.87 5.35 -27.88
N LYS A 466 10.63 4.88 -28.13
CA LYS A 466 10.10 4.69 -29.47
C LYS A 466 9.98 6.01 -30.22
N MET A 467 9.32 6.99 -29.62
CA MET A 467 9.18 8.34 -30.21
C MET A 467 10.55 8.96 -30.54
N GLN A 468 11.54 8.78 -29.66
CA GLN A 468 12.89 9.29 -29.89
C GLN A 468 13.56 8.60 -31.06
N LYS A 469 13.42 7.28 -31.23
CA LYS A 469 13.96 6.53 -32.37
C LYS A 469 13.29 6.91 -33.68
N GLU A 470 11.98 7.10 -33.67
CA GLU A 470 11.22 7.59 -34.83
C GLU A 470 11.67 8.98 -35.24
N TYR A 471 11.78 9.89 -34.29
CA TYR A 471 12.27 11.24 -34.54
C TYR A 471 13.73 11.24 -35.06
N GLU A 472 14.62 10.45 -34.47
CA GLU A 472 16.01 10.33 -34.96
C GLU A 472 16.08 9.74 -36.37
N LYS A 473 15.15 8.86 -36.73
CA LYS A 473 15.03 8.31 -38.08
C LYS A 473 14.54 9.35 -39.09
N GLU A 474 13.50 10.09 -38.75
CA GLU A 474 12.99 11.21 -39.54
C GLU A 474 14.07 12.28 -39.78
N MET A 475 14.80 12.65 -38.72
CA MET A 475 15.89 13.64 -38.83
C MET A 475 17.03 13.16 -39.72
N ARG A 476 17.36 11.86 -39.74
CA ARG A 476 18.36 11.31 -40.65
C ARG A 476 17.86 11.31 -42.08
N GLU A 477 16.59 10.99 -42.31
CA GLU A 477 15.99 11.05 -43.65
C GLU A 477 16.00 12.47 -44.22
N ILE A 478 15.64 13.47 -43.39
CA ILE A 478 15.70 14.89 -43.74
C ILE A 478 17.14 15.33 -44.05
N GLN A 479 18.12 14.88 -43.24
CA GLN A 479 19.52 15.22 -43.46
C GLN A 479 20.05 14.64 -44.77
N VAL A 480 19.72 13.41 -45.08
CA VAL A 480 20.08 12.78 -46.39
C VAL A 480 19.43 13.49 -47.55
N GLU A 481 18.18 13.96 -47.43
CA GLU A 481 17.53 14.75 -48.45
C GLU A 481 18.21 16.12 -48.68
N LEU A 482 18.62 16.78 -47.59
CA LEU A 482 19.34 18.05 -47.62
C LEU A 482 20.74 17.90 -48.27
N ASP A 483 21.44 16.83 -47.93
CA ASP A 483 22.77 16.52 -48.49
C ASP A 483 22.65 16.21 -49.99
N ASN A 484 21.60 15.45 -50.39
CA ASN A 484 21.33 15.18 -51.82
C ASN A 484 20.94 16.45 -52.60
N ARG A 485 20.17 17.38 -51.99
CA ARG A 485 19.85 18.67 -52.60
C ARG A 485 21.07 19.56 -52.70
N GLY A 486 21.96 19.52 -51.68
CA GLY A 486 23.25 20.26 -51.70
C GLY A 486 24.20 19.72 -52.77
N SER A 487 24.27 18.40 -52.98
CA SER A 487 25.09 17.79 -54.06
C SER A 487 24.56 18.13 -55.44
N ASN A 488 23.26 18.05 -55.65
CA ASN A 488 22.64 18.39 -56.97
C ASN A 488 22.82 19.88 -57.31
N ASN A 489 22.81 20.81 -56.32
CA ASN A 489 23.07 22.22 -56.56
C ASN A 489 24.55 22.50 -56.86
N ASN A 490 25.48 21.73 -56.33
CA ASN A 490 26.91 21.84 -56.65
C ASN A 490 27.22 21.28 -58.04
N GLU A 491 26.61 20.13 -58.44
CA GLU A 491 26.76 19.58 -59.81
C GLU A 491 26.17 20.51 -60.87
N ASN A 492 25.01 21.14 -60.63
CA ASN A 492 24.43 22.08 -61.54
C ASN A 492 25.31 23.38 -61.67
N LYS A 493 25.89 23.87 -60.56
CA LYS A 493 26.85 25.01 -60.59
C LYS A 493 28.13 24.65 -61.30
N ILE A 494 28.66 23.44 -61.13
CA ILE A 494 29.87 22.96 -61.84
C ILE A 494 29.57 22.80 -63.32
N ASN A 495 28.42 22.28 -63.70
CA ASN A 495 28.00 22.14 -65.08
C ASN A 495 27.73 23.50 -65.76
N GLU A 496 27.12 24.48 -65.06
CA GLU A 496 26.95 25.84 -65.57
C GLU A 496 28.31 26.57 -65.74
N THR A 497 29.26 26.39 -64.83
CA THR A 497 30.59 26.93 -64.93
C THR A 497 31.39 26.27 -66.06
N SER A 498 31.30 24.97 -66.25
CA SER A 498 31.90 24.21 -67.33
C SER A 498 31.38 24.63 -68.70
N ASN A 499 30.05 24.84 -68.83
CA ASN A 499 29.41 25.28 -70.05
C ASN A 499 29.82 26.75 -70.39
N LYS A 500 29.96 27.65 -69.41
CA LYS A 500 30.44 29.01 -69.63
C LYS A 500 31.89 29.03 -70.10
N LEU A 501 32.77 28.20 -69.54
CA LEU A 501 34.16 28.05 -69.95
C LEU A 501 34.31 27.48 -71.39
N GLN A 502 33.38 26.61 -71.81
CA GLN A 502 33.33 26.07 -73.20
C GLN A 502 32.84 27.13 -74.18
N ASP A 503 31.86 27.95 -73.85
CA ASP A 503 31.38 29.05 -74.67
C ASP A 503 32.42 30.16 -74.84
N GLU A 504 33.17 30.54 -73.78
CA GLU A 504 34.29 31.52 -73.86
C GLU A 504 35.43 30.99 -74.74
N SER A 505 35.77 29.68 -74.73
CA SER A 505 36.79 29.08 -75.57
C SER A 505 36.40 28.97 -77.02
N GLN A 506 35.11 28.99 -77.39
CA GLN A 506 34.63 29.02 -78.76
C GLN A 506 34.59 30.41 -79.36
N ILE A 507 34.45 31.45 -78.50
CA ILE A 507 34.52 32.86 -78.98
C ILE A 507 35.91 33.26 -79.24
N GLU A 508 36.93 32.84 -78.47
CA GLU A 508 38.37 33.16 -78.72
C GLU A 508 38.93 32.51 -79.99
N ASN A 509 38.35 31.42 -80.50
CA ASN A 509 38.73 30.71 -81.73
C ASN A 509 38.08 31.29 -83.02
N GLN A 510 37.22 32.32 -82.91
CA GLN A 510 36.61 32.97 -84.10
C GLN A 510 37.24 34.37 -84.39
N GLU A 511 38.18 34.83 -83.51
CA GLU A 511 38.93 36.13 -83.72
C GLU A 511 40.40 35.96 -84.11
N GLN A 512 40.82 34.79 -84.65
CA GLN A 512 42.15 34.61 -85.28
C GLN A 512 42.02 34.28 -86.80
#